data_19305010943f67e6a94d8616fd01beb6
#
_entry.id   19305010943f67e6a94d8616fd01beb6
#
_cell.length_a   1.000
_cell.length_b   1.000
_cell.length_c   1.000
_cell.angle_alpha   90.00
_cell.angle_beta   90.00
_cell.angle_gamma   90.00
#
_symmetry.space_group_name_H-M   'P 1'
#
loop_
_entity.id
_entity.type
_entity.pdbx_description
1 polymer ?
#
loop_
_entity_poly.entity_id
_entity_poly.type
_entity_poly.pdbx_seq_one_letter_code
_entity_poly.pdbx_strand_id
1 'polypeptide(L)'
;LTYPRQVTDDTRSATALPKVADLLVDRFQRTGPYRRLESCLHGTESSEKPIWVRGLAGSSRSLLLASLSRQTSRDLVVVVPDTAAAEDLREDLNFLLGRGAAAIFPEPGLDPYYPRHPRIATRAARLERLEALADPVWRLALPACSEMRIVLVTAVALTSPVPPPAELAKSVHRIRVGEAIDPDTLLDLLIGAGYEPAHMVS
;
A
#
# COMPACT_ATOMS: atom_id res chain seq x y z
N LEU A 1 -14.67 -41.41 -6.98
CA LEU A 1 -15.28 -40.47 -7.93
C LEU A 1 -14.44 -39.17 -7.88
N THR A 2 -13.46 -39.10 -8.79
CA THR A 2 -12.53 -37.96 -8.92
C THR A 2 -13.10 -37.03 -9.97
N TYR A 3 -13.49 -35.81 -9.59
CA TYR A 3 -13.88 -34.77 -10.53
C TYR A 3 -12.61 -34.04 -11.01
N PRO A 4 -12.34 -33.95 -12.32
CA PRO A 4 -11.28 -33.11 -12.82
C PRO A 4 -11.68 -31.62 -12.72
N ARG A 5 -10.91 -30.82 -11.98
CA ARG A 5 -10.97 -29.36 -12.07
C ARG A 5 -10.56 -28.93 -13.48
N GLN A 6 -11.50 -28.44 -14.25
CA GLN A 6 -11.17 -27.66 -15.44
C GLN A 6 -10.54 -26.34 -14.98
N VAL A 7 -9.24 -26.21 -15.20
CA VAL A 7 -8.56 -24.92 -15.16
C VAL A 7 -8.97 -24.19 -16.44
N THR A 8 -9.89 -23.26 -16.32
CA THR A 8 -10.20 -22.32 -17.39
C THR A 8 -9.02 -21.38 -17.54
N ASP A 9 -8.34 -21.53 -18.64
CA ASP A 9 -7.21 -20.70 -19.10
C ASP A 9 -7.71 -19.29 -19.47
N ASP A 10 -7.76 -18.40 -18.47
CA ASP A 10 -8.22 -17.00 -18.62
C ASP A 10 -7.05 -16.05 -18.92
N THR A 11 -6.03 -16.57 -19.64
CA THR A 11 -4.77 -15.87 -19.91
C THR A 11 -4.81 -14.93 -21.12
N ARG A 12 -5.96 -14.73 -21.78
CA ARG A 12 -5.99 -13.98 -23.05
C ARG A 12 -6.37 -12.51 -22.99
N SER A 13 -6.84 -11.98 -21.85
CA SER A 13 -7.30 -10.58 -21.76
C SER A 13 -6.35 -9.61 -21.06
N ALA A 14 -5.33 -10.09 -20.36
CA ALA A 14 -4.46 -9.25 -19.53
C ALA A 14 -3.29 -8.56 -20.29
N THR A 15 -3.00 -8.97 -21.53
CA THR A 15 -1.76 -8.55 -22.22
C THR A 15 -1.88 -7.25 -23.02
N ALA A 16 -3.10 -6.79 -23.34
CA ALA A 16 -3.30 -5.57 -24.14
C ALA A 16 -3.32 -4.29 -23.28
N LEU A 17 -3.88 -4.36 -22.07
CA LEU A 17 -4.02 -3.20 -21.17
C LEU A 17 -2.68 -2.64 -20.65
N PRO A 18 -1.66 -3.43 -20.30
CA PRO A 18 -0.38 -2.90 -19.87
C PRO A 18 0.30 -2.02 -20.90
N LYS A 19 0.16 -2.36 -22.17
CA LYS A 19 0.75 -1.58 -23.28
C LYS A 19 0.13 -0.18 -23.42
N VAL A 20 -1.16 -0.03 -23.21
CA VAL A 20 -1.83 1.28 -23.26
C VAL A 20 -1.40 2.14 -22.08
N ALA A 21 -1.37 1.57 -20.88
CA ALA A 21 -0.91 2.26 -19.67
C ALA A 21 0.54 2.74 -19.81
N ASP A 22 1.42 1.88 -20.32
CA ASP A 22 2.83 2.23 -20.57
C ASP A 22 2.96 3.38 -21.56
N LEU A 23 2.23 3.34 -22.67
CA LEU A 23 2.24 4.42 -23.66
C LEU A 23 1.74 5.76 -23.08
N LEU A 24 0.72 5.72 -22.21
CA LEU A 24 0.20 6.94 -21.56
C LEU A 24 1.24 7.55 -20.63
N VAL A 25 1.86 6.74 -19.77
CA VAL A 25 2.91 7.19 -18.85
C VAL A 25 4.12 7.71 -19.62
N ASP A 26 4.62 6.98 -20.61
CA ASP A 26 5.76 7.40 -21.44
C ASP A 26 5.48 8.73 -22.17
N ARG A 27 4.28 8.88 -22.70
CA ARG A 27 3.88 10.13 -23.36
C ARG A 27 3.82 11.30 -22.39
N PHE A 28 3.31 11.08 -21.18
CA PHE A 28 3.26 12.09 -20.13
C PHE A 28 4.67 12.49 -19.70
N GLN A 29 5.58 11.56 -19.52
CA GLN A 29 6.98 11.82 -19.15
C GLN A 29 7.74 12.64 -20.20
N ARG A 30 7.34 12.58 -21.45
CA ARG A 30 7.94 13.39 -22.54
C ARG A 30 7.46 14.84 -22.59
N THR A 31 6.47 15.20 -21.76
CA THR A 31 5.96 16.58 -21.72
C THR A 31 6.97 17.54 -21.10
N GLY A 32 7.01 18.77 -21.58
CA GLY A 32 7.92 19.81 -21.06
C GLY A 32 7.70 20.11 -19.56
N PRO A 33 6.45 20.20 -19.07
CA PRO A 33 6.19 20.38 -17.64
C PRO A 33 6.72 19.26 -16.77
N TYR A 34 6.57 17.99 -17.22
CA TYR A 34 7.09 16.86 -16.46
C TYR A 34 8.62 16.86 -16.39
N ARG A 35 9.32 17.10 -17.51
CA ARG A 35 10.79 17.17 -17.54
C ARG A 35 11.35 18.27 -16.65
N ARG A 36 10.64 19.40 -16.53
CA ARG A 36 11.02 20.46 -15.58
C ARG A 36 10.89 20.01 -14.14
N LEU A 37 9.80 19.30 -13.81
CA LEU A 37 9.62 18.74 -12.48
C LEU A 37 10.73 17.70 -12.16
N GLU A 38 11.03 16.82 -13.11
CA GLU A 38 12.12 15.85 -13.00
C GLU A 38 13.47 16.51 -12.70
N SER A 39 13.80 17.57 -13.43
CA SER A 39 15.03 18.35 -13.18
C SER A 39 15.07 18.96 -11.77
N CYS A 40 13.91 19.39 -11.25
CA CYS A 40 13.82 19.89 -9.87
C CYS A 40 14.02 18.79 -8.82
N LEU A 41 13.57 17.57 -9.11
CA LEU A 41 13.70 16.44 -8.19
C LEU A 41 15.10 15.83 -8.14
N HIS A 42 15.84 15.92 -9.25
CA HIS A 42 17.21 15.40 -9.39
C HIS A 42 18.29 16.46 -9.22
N GLY A 43 17.90 17.73 -9.05
CA GLY A 43 18.83 18.83 -8.80
C GLY A 43 19.65 18.62 -7.53
N THR A 44 20.93 18.97 -7.58
CA THR A 44 21.94 18.76 -6.52
C THR A 44 21.68 19.60 -5.25
N GLU A 45 20.85 20.61 -5.34
CA GLU A 45 20.31 21.29 -4.19
C GLU A 45 19.10 20.49 -3.72
N SER A 46 19.32 19.62 -2.73
CA SER A 46 18.28 19.02 -1.90
C SER A 46 17.49 20.17 -1.27
N SER A 47 16.60 20.74 -2.05
CA SER A 47 15.77 21.85 -1.61
C SER A 47 14.82 21.29 -0.57
N GLU A 48 15.01 21.67 0.68
CA GLU A 48 14.01 21.47 1.75
C GLU A 48 12.67 22.18 1.43
N LYS A 49 12.61 22.86 0.29
CA LYS A 49 11.45 23.65 -0.14
C LYS A 49 10.45 22.76 -0.89
N PRO A 50 9.17 22.89 -0.57
CA PRO A 50 8.11 22.16 -1.28
C PRO A 50 8.05 22.58 -2.75
N ILE A 51 7.83 21.61 -3.63
CA ILE A 51 7.60 21.84 -5.06
C ILE A 51 6.09 21.97 -5.28
N TRP A 52 5.67 23.08 -5.85
CA TRP A 52 4.28 23.34 -6.18
C TRP A 52 3.98 22.98 -7.63
N VAL A 53 3.09 22.01 -7.83
CA VAL A 53 2.61 21.60 -9.15
C VAL A 53 1.18 22.09 -9.33
N ARG A 54 0.90 22.84 -10.41
CA ARG A 54 -0.41 23.42 -10.71
C ARG A 54 -0.91 22.96 -12.07
N GLY A 55 -2.22 23.04 -12.30
CA GLY A 55 -2.85 22.75 -13.58
C GLY A 55 -3.07 21.25 -13.84
N LEU A 56 -2.98 20.41 -12.82
CA LEU A 56 -3.34 19.00 -12.93
C LEU A 56 -4.87 18.85 -12.92
N ALA A 57 -5.42 18.36 -14.01
CA ALA A 57 -6.86 18.12 -14.18
C ALA A 57 -7.12 16.65 -14.57
N GLY A 58 -8.22 16.09 -14.11
CA GLY A 58 -8.60 14.69 -14.39
C GLY A 58 -7.49 13.72 -14.05
N SER A 59 -7.24 12.74 -14.90
CA SER A 59 -6.23 11.68 -14.69
C SER A 59 -4.78 12.16 -14.80
N SER A 60 -4.51 13.46 -14.98
CA SER A 60 -3.12 13.96 -15.00
C SER A 60 -2.42 13.82 -13.65
N ARG A 61 -3.16 13.79 -12.53
CA ARG A 61 -2.63 13.49 -11.19
C ARG A 61 -2.13 12.05 -11.11
N SER A 62 -2.93 11.12 -11.60
CA SER A 62 -2.60 9.70 -11.64
C SER A 62 -1.41 9.42 -12.53
N LEU A 63 -1.33 10.08 -13.70
CA LEU A 63 -0.19 9.99 -14.63
C LEU A 63 1.09 10.56 -14.01
N LEU A 64 1.00 11.68 -13.28
CA LEU A 64 2.12 12.24 -12.56
C LEU A 64 2.66 11.26 -11.52
N LEU A 65 1.81 10.73 -10.66
CA LEU A 65 2.19 9.80 -9.60
C LEU A 65 2.75 8.49 -10.16
N ALA A 66 2.11 7.95 -11.22
CA ALA A 66 2.61 6.78 -11.92
C ALA A 66 3.99 7.01 -12.52
N SER A 67 4.22 8.17 -13.13
CA SER A 67 5.52 8.55 -13.70
C SER A 67 6.59 8.67 -12.62
N LEU A 68 6.28 9.33 -11.49
CA LEU A 68 7.19 9.46 -10.36
C LEU A 68 7.52 8.09 -9.75
N SER A 69 6.54 7.22 -9.57
CA SER A 69 6.74 5.87 -9.03
C SER A 69 7.64 5.01 -9.93
N ARG A 70 7.57 5.18 -11.25
CA ARG A 70 8.45 4.45 -12.18
C ARG A 70 9.88 4.96 -12.19
N GLN A 71 10.08 6.25 -11.96
CA GLN A 71 11.42 6.87 -12.01
C GLN A 71 12.16 6.80 -10.68
N THR A 72 11.44 6.79 -9.57
CA THR A 72 12.07 6.73 -8.26
C THR A 72 12.05 5.31 -7.73
N SER A 73 13.13 4.90 -7.07
CA SER A 73 13.15 3.66 -6.29
C SER A 73 12.50 3.82 -4.91
N ARG A 74 11.91 4.98 -4.63
CA ARG A 74 11.29 5.32 -3.34
C ARG A 74 9.79 5.05 -3.38
N ASP A 75 9.24 4.67 -2.25
CA ASP A 75 7.81 4.61 -2.06
C ASP A 75 7.22 6.02 -1.98
N LEU A 76 6.01 6.18 -2.50
CA LEU A 76 5.29 7.45 -2.47
C LEU A 76 4.18 7.38 -1.42
N VAL A 77 4.14 8.37 -0.54
CA VAL A 77 3.01 8.60 0.36
C VAL A 77 2.22 9.79 -0.18
N VAL A 78 0.96 9.57 -0.51
CA VAL A 78 0.10 10.58 -1.14
C VAL A 78 -1.05 10.91 -0.21
N VAL A 79 -1.11 12.16 0.23
CA VAL A 79 -2.20 12.64 1.08
C VAL A 79 -3.35 13.09 0.20
N VAL A 80 -4.54 12.56 0.47
CA VAL A 80 -5.79 12.86 -0.25
C VAL A 80 -6.85 13.41 0.70
N PRO A 81 -7.83 14.18 0.21
CA PRO A 81 -8.82 14.81 1.07
C PRO A 81 -9.71 13.81 1.81
N ASP A 82 -10.15 12.76 1.13
CA ASP A 82 -11.13 11.79 1.64
C ASP A 82 -10.95 10.39 1.03
N THR A 83 -11.73 9.45 1.52
CA THR A 83 -11.69 8.05 1.09
C THR A 83 -12.17 7.88 -0.36
N ALA A 84 -13.14 8.67 -0.83
CA ALA A 84 -13.61 8.59 -2.22
C ALA A 84 -12.49 8.97 -3.19
N ALA A 85 -11.80 10.10 -2.93
CA ALA A 85 -10.64 10.51 -3.71
C ALA A 85 -9.48 9.49 -3.64
N ALA A 86 -9.33 8.79 -2.51
CA ALA A 86 -8.35 7.70 -2.39
C ALA A 86 -8.71 6.51 -3.27
N GLU A 87 -9.98 6.10 -3.30
CA GLU A 87 -10.46 4.98 -4.12
C GLU A 87 -10.32 5.27 -5.61
N ASP A 88 -10.77 6.44 -6.07
CA ASP A 88 -10.65 6.86 -7.47
C ASP A 88 -9.18 6.86 -7.91
N LEU A 89 -8.31 7.44 -7.08
CA LEU A 89 -6.88 7.51 -7.38
C LEU A 89 -6.21 6.13 -7.37
N ARG A 90 -6.63 5.24 -6.46
CA ARG A 90 -6.14 3.86 -6.40
C ARG A 90 -6.50 3.08 -7.65
N GLU A 91 -7.72 3.22 -8.15
CA GLU A 91 -8.17 2.56 -9.38
C GLU A 91 -7.34 3.02 -10.58
N ASP A 92 -7.18 4.31 -10.75
CA ASP A 92 -6.35 4.91 -11.80
C ASP A 92 -4.90 4.39 -11.73
N LEU A 93 -4.30 4.42 -10.55
CA LEU A 93 -2.91 3.99 -10.35
C LEU A 93 -2.73 2.50 -10.57
N ASN A 94 -3.67 1.67 -10.13
CA ASN A 94 -3.63 0.23 -10.39
C ASN A 94 -3.83 -0.10 -11.88
N PHE A 95 -4.58 0.72 -12.61
CA PHE A 95 -4.64 0.62 -14.06
C PHE A 95 -3.30 0.97 -14.73
N LEU A 96 -2.63 2.04 -14.27
CA LEU A 96 -1.40 2.55 -14.88
C LEU A 96 -0.14 1.75 -14.52
N LEU A 97 -0.08 1.20 -13.31
CA LEU A 97 1.13 0.56 -12.76
C LEU A 97 1.00 -0.94 -12.55
N GLY A 98 -0.23 -1.46 -12.60
CA GLY A 98 -0.52 -2.85 -12.28
C GLY A 98 -1.24 -2.99 -10.93
N ARG A 99 -1.92 -4.11 -10.79
CA ARG A 99 -2.75 -4.43 -9.62
C ARG A 99 -1.89 -4.48 -8.36
N GLY A 100 -2.30 -3.80 -7.30
CA GLY A 100 -1.57 -3.76 -6.03
C GLY A 100 -0.49 -2.68 -5.92
N ALA A 101 -0.19 -1.94 -7.00
CA ALA A 101 0.81 -0.87 -6.98
C ALA A 101 0.42 0.30 -6.05
N ALA A 102 -0.87 0.56 -5.90
CA ALA A 102 -1.40 1.57 -4.98
C ALA A 102 -2.29 0.92 -3.92
N ALA A 103 -2.06 1.28 -2.66
CA ALA A 103 -2.83 0.80 -1.52
C ALA A 103 -3.31 1.97 -0.66
N ILE A 104 -4.52 1.85 -0.09
CA ILE A 104 -5.05 2.83 0.85
C ILE A 104 -4.62 2.44 2.26
N PHE A 105 -4.11 3.42 3.01
CA PHE A 105 -3.90 3.29 4.44
C PHE A 105 -5.23 3.57 5.15
N PRO A 106 -5.84 2.57 5.80
CA PRO A 106 -7.20 2.71 6.32
C PRO A 106 -7.30 3.73 7.44
N GLU A 107 -8.39 4.46 7.47
CA GLU A 107 -8.77 5.29 8.62
C GLU A 107 -9.04 4.40 9.84
N PRO A 108 -8.81 4.91 11.06
CA PRO A 108 -9.03 4.13 12.28
C PRO A 108 -10.50 3.76 12.53
N GLY A 109 -11.44 4.43 11.81
CA GLY A 109 -12.88 4.20 11.98
C GLY A 109 -13.41 4.61 13.34
N LEU A 110 -12.76 5.58 13.99
CA LEU A 110 -13.20 6.12 15.27
C LEU A 110 -14.26 7.19 15.01
N ASP A 111 -15.48 6.91 15.46
CA ASP A 111 -16.50 7.95 15.58
C ASP A 111 -16.27 8.69 16.91
N PRO A 112 -16.03 10.01 16.91
CA PRO A 112 -15.82 10.80 18.12
C PRO A 112 -17.00 10.70 19.12
N TYR A 113 -18.20 10.49 18.61
CA TYR A 113 -19.44 10.43 19.41
C TYR A 113 -19.78 9.01 19.89
N TYR A 114 -19.25 8.00 19.21
CA TYR A 114 -19.43 6.59 19.54
C TYR A 114 -18.09 5.89 19.52
N PRO A 115 -17.29 5.97 20.60
CA PRO A 115 -15.97 5.35 20.67
C PRO A 115 -16.10 3.83 20.68
N ARG A 116 -16.40 3.26 19.51
CA ARG A 116 -16.27 1.81 19.30
C ARG A 116 -14.83 1.51 19.00
N HIS A 117 -14.34 0.42 19.54
CA HIS A 117 -13.02 -0.06 19.16
C HIS A 117 -12.96 -0.24 17.62
N PRO A 118 -11.87 0.20 16.97
CA PRO A 118 -11.70 -0.02 15.53
C PRO A 118 -11.89 -1.51 15.23
N ARG A 119 -12.57 -1.80 14.11
CA ARG A 119 -12.76 -3.19 13.68
C ARG A 119 -11.41 -3.89 13.60
N ILE A 120 -11.33 -5.12 14.06
CA ILE A 120 -10.09 -5.94 14.05
C ILE A 120 -9.47 -5.94 12.64
N ALA A 121 -10.30 -6.09 11.60
CA ALA A 121 -9.84 -6.04 10.21
C ALA A 121 -9.17 -4.70 9.84
N THR A 122 -9.69 -3.56 10.33
CA THR A 122 -9.09 -2.25 10.09
C THR A 122 -7.75 -2.11 10.80
N ARG A 123 -7.66 -2.58 12.04
CA ARG A 123 -6.39 -2.59 12.80
C ARG A 123 -5.35 -3.47 12.11
N ALA A 124 -5.73 -4.67 11.71
CA ALA A 124 -4.86 -5.60 11.00
C ALA A 124 -4.34 -4.99 9.68
N ALA A 125 -5.22 -4.40 8.86
CA ALA A 125 -4.83 -3.75 7.62
C ALA A 125 -3.90 -2.56 7.84
N ARG A 126 -4.09 -1.77 8.91
CA ARG A 126 -3.17 -0.67 9.25
C ARG A 126 -1.78 -1.20 9.62
N LEU A 127 -1.71 -2.21 10.48
CA LEU A 127 -0.44 -2.84 10.87
C LEU A 127 0.28 -3.44 9.67
N GLU A 128 -0.42 -4.16 8.82
CA GLU A 128 0.13 -4.74 7.59
C GLU A 128 0.75 -3.67 6.68
N ARG A 129 0.10 -2.50 6.51
CA ARG A 129 0.65 -1.40 5.72
C ARG A 129 1.88 -0.76 6.37
N LEU A 130 1.87 -0.60 7.69
CA LEU A 130 3.02 -0.07 8.44
C LEU A 130 4.22 -1.01 8.34
N GLU A 131 4.02 -2.31 8.49
CA GLU A 131 5.06 -3.32 8.32
C GLU A 131 5.65 -3.31 6.90
N ALA A 132 4.78 -3.23 5.90
CA ALA A 132 5.21 -3.17 4.51
C ALA A 132 6.03 -1.91 4.18
N LEU A 133 5.79 -0.80 4.88
CA LEU A 133 6.57 0.43 4.74
C LEU A 133 7.88 0.36 5.52
N ALA A 134 7.87 -0.26 6.70
CA ALA A 134 9.03 -0.36 7.57
C ALA A 134 10.09 -1.36 7.06
N ASP A 135 9.66 -2.45 6.44
CA ASP A 135 10.55 -3.53 6.00
C ASP A 135 10.24 -4.00 4.57
N PRO A 136 11.07 -3.62 3.57
CA PRO A 136 10.88 -4.03 2.19
C PRO A 136 10.90 -5.55 1.97
N VAL A 137 11.64 -6.31 2.79
CA VAL A 137 11.67 -7.78 2.69
C VAL A 137 10.34 -8.36 3.17
N TRP A 138 9.78 -7.81 4.23
CA TRP A 138 8.48 -8.20 4.74
C TRP A 138 7.35 -7.85 3.79
N ARG A 139 7.47 -6.71 3.09
CA ARG A 139 6.52 -6.31 2.05
C ARG A 139 6.33 -7.39 0.99
N LEU A 140 7.43 -8.00 0.52
CA LEU A 140 7.36 -9.07 -0.48
C LEU A 140 6.67 -10.34 0.03
N ALA A 141 6.67 -10.56 1.35
CA ALA A 141 5.99 -11.69 1.97
C ALA A 141 4.48 -11.45 2.21
N LEU A 142 4.02 -10.19 2.09
CA LEU A 142 2.61 -9.82 2.27
C LEU A 142 1.93 -9.73 0.91
N PRO A 143 1.02 -10.67 0.53
CA PRO A 143 0.42 -10.70 -0.81
C PRO A 143 -0.30 -9.40 -1.19
N ALA A 144 -0.93 -8.74 -0.21
CA ALA A 144 -1.62 -7.47 -0.42
C ALA A 144 -0.69 -6.26 -0.58
N CYS A 145 0.59 -6.40 -0.28
CA CYS A 145 1.56 -5.30 -0.27
C CYS A 145 2.80 -5.54 -1.15
N SER A 146 2.94 -6.73 -1.74
CA SER A 146 4.14 -7.11 -2.51
C SER A 146 4.47 -6.15 -3.65
N GLU A 147 3.46 -5.65 -4.33
CA GLU A 147 3.58 -4.71 -5.46
C GLU A 147 3.39 -3.24 -5.04
N MET A 148 3.19 -2.98 -3.74
CA MET A 148 2.87 -1.64 -3.24
C MET A 148 4.05 -0.68 -3.43
N ARG A 149 3.81 0.39 -4.17
CA ARG A 149 4.73 1.50 -4.41
C ARG A 149 4.17 2.84 -3.95
N ILE A 150 2.84 2.93 -3.87
CA ILE A 150 2.13 4.15 -3.53
C ILE A 150 1.17 3.85 -2.39
N VAL A 151 1.26 4.63 -1.32
CA VAL A 151 0.33 4.57 -0.19
C VAL A 151 -0.51 5.84 -0.20
N LEU A 152 -1.82 5.67 -0.34
CA LEU A 152 -2.80 6.75 -0.29
C LEU A 152 -3.29 6.88 1.15
N VAL A 153 -3.20 8.07 1.71
CA VAL A 153 -3.58 8.34 3.09
C VAL A 153 -4.49 9.56 3.17
N THR A 154 -5.61 9.44 3.87
CA THR A 154 -6.45 10.62 4.14
C THR A 154 -5.87 11.46 5.28
N ALA A 155 -6.27 12.74 5.38
CA ALA A 155 -5.84 13.60 6.46
C ALA A 155 -6.18 13.01 7.83
N VAL A 156 -7.36 12.36 7.96
CA VAL A 156 -7.79 11.68 9.19
C VAL A 156 -6.86 10.50 9.52
N ALA A 157 -6.54 9.69 8.53
CA ALA A 157 -5.64 8.56 8.73
C ALA A 157 -4.21 8.99 9.09
N LEU A 158 -3.73 10.09 8.48
CA LEU A 158 -2.40 10.65 8.73
C LEU A 158 -2.25 11.23 10.14
N THR A 159 -3.30 11.88 10.66
CA THR A 159 -3.29 12.46 12.02
C THR A 159 -3.57 11.44 13.12
N SER A 160 -3.95 10.23 12.76
CA SER A 160 -4.23 9.16 13.72
C SER A 160 -2.93 8.54 14.24
N PRO A 161 -2.84 8.30 15.55
CA PRO A 161 -1.64 7.72 16.14
C PRO A 161 -1.34 6.33 15.55
N VAL A 162 -0.06 6.06 15.35
CA VAL A 162 0.47 4.76 14.95
C VAL A 162 1.57 4.34 15.92
N PRO A 163 1.79 3.05 16.14
CA PRO A 163 2.88 2.59 17.00
C PRO A 163 4.23 3.01 16.40
N PRO A 164 5.19 3.41 17.22
CA PRO A 164 6.54 3.68 16.75
C PRO A 164 7.19 2.41 16.16
N PRO A 165 8.11 2.55 15.19
CA PRO A 165 8.73 1.40 14.51
C PRO A 165 9.35 0.37 15.47
N ALA A 166 9.95 0.83 16.57
CA ALA A 166 10.56 -0.05 17.56
C ALA A 166 9.54 -0.89 18.35
N GLU A 167 8.34 -0.37 18.59
CA GLU A 167 7.25 -1.12 19.22
C GLU A 167 6.60 -2.07 18.22
N LEU A 168 6.40 -1.61 16.97
CA LEU A 168 5.88 -2.43 15.90
C LEU A 168 6.77 -3.67 15.70
N ALA A 169 8.09 -3.48 15.59
CA ALA A 169 9.04 -4.58 15.44
C ALA A 169 9.04 -5.61 16.58
N LYS A 170 8.72 -5.17 17.81
CA LYS A 170 8.57 -6.08 18.96
C LYS A 170 7.25 -6.87 18.94
N SER A 171 6.21 -6.29 18.34
CA SER A 171 4.87 -6.87 18.31
C SER A 171 4.63 -7.81 17.13
N VAL A 172 5.55 -7.83 16.15
CA VAL A 172 5.46 -8.66 14.95
C VAL A 172 6.36 -9.89 15.10
N HIS A 173 5.74 -11.06 15.13
CA HIS A 173 6.44 -12.33 15.16
C HIS A 173 6.32 -13.02 13.80
N ARG A 174 7.46 -13.35 13.20
CA ARG A 174 7.55 -13.98 11.89
C ARG A 174 7.71 -15.47 12.05
N ILE A 175 6.81 -16.22 11.44
CA ILE A 175 6.84 -17.67 11.39
C ILE A 175 7.06 -18.10 9.94
N ARG A 176 8.06 -18.93 9.68
CA ARG A 176 8.37 -19.44 8.35
C ARG A 176 8.00 -20.90 8.22
N VAL A 177 7.52 -21.29 7.05
CA VAL A 177 7.27 -22.71 6.75
C VAL A 177 8.59 -23.49 6.83
N GLY A 178 8.59 -24.58 7.62
CA GLY A 178 9.79 -25.40 7.87
C GLY A 178 10.61 -24.96 9.08
N GLU A 179 10.24 -23.89 9.77
CA GLU A 179 10.84 -23.46 11.03
C GLU A 179 10.25 -24.29 12.18
N ALA A 180 11.13 -24.84 13.03
CA ALA A 180 10.70 -25.54 14.24
C ALA A 180 10.31 -24.50 15.30
N ILE A 181 9.04 -24.47 15.66
CA ILE A 181 8.51 -23.59 16.72
C ILE A 181 8.01 -24.48 17.85
N ASP A 182 8.45 -24.17 19.06
CA ASP A 182 7.90 -24.77 20.26
C ASP A 182 6.47 -24.25 20.50
N PRO A 183 5.46 -25.14 20.59
CA PRO A 183 4.07 -24.73 20.76
C PRO A 183 3.81 -23.92 22.03
N ASP A 184 4.50 -24.22 23.12
CA ASP A 184 4.31 -23.53 24.40
C ASP A 184 4.85 -22.09 24.31
N THR A 185 6.01 -21.89 23.69
CA THR A 185 6.57 -20.57 23.41
C THR A 185 5.65 -19.75 22.50
N LEU A 186 5.06 -20.38 21.48
CA LEU A 186 4.11 -19.70 20.59
C LEU A 186 2.82 -19.30 21.35
N LEU A 187 2.33 -20.17 22.23
CA LEU A 187 1.15 -19.90 23.05
C LEU A 187 1.39 -18.70 23.97
N ASP A 188 2.53 -18.67 24.66
CA ASP A 188 2.91 -17.56 25.56
C ASP A 188 3.03 -16.22 24.78
N LEU A 189 3.61 -16.26 23.58
CA LEU A 189 3.68 -15.11 22.69
C LEU A 189 2.29 -14.60 22.29
N LEU A 190 1.37 -15.48 21.92
CA LEU A 190 0.01 -15.14 21.55
C LEU A 190 -0.78 -14.57 22.72
N ILE A 191 -0.67 -15.18 23.92
CA ILE A 191 -1.30 -14.67 25.13
C ILE A 191 -0.73 -13.29 25.49
N GLY A 192 0.58 -13.10 25.41
CA GLY A 192 1.24 -11.81 25.60
C GLY A 192 0.80 -10.73 24.60
N ALA A 193 0.41 -11.12 23.40
CA ALA A 193 -0.16 -10.25 22.37
C ALA A 193 -1.67 -9.99 22.54
N GLY A 194 -2.31 -10.57 23.58
CA GLY A 194 -3.72 -10.36 23.90
C GLY A 194 -4.70 -11.33 23.23
N TYR A 195 -4.20 -12.45 22.70
CA TYR A 195 -5.05 -13.54 22.22
C TYR A 195 -5.54 -14.39 23.39
N GLU A 196 -6.78 -14.81 23.32
CA GLU A 196 -7.36 -15.75 24.31
C GLU A 196 -7.42 -17.15 23.72
N PRO A 197 -6.98 -18.19 24.48
CA PRO A 197 -7.09 -19.56 24.03
C PRO A 197 -8.57 -19.95 23.91
N ALA A 198 -9.00 -20.44 22.76
CA ALA A 198 -10.33 -20.95 22.52
C ALA A 198 -10.31 -22.45 22.21
N HIS A 199 -11.26 -23.20 22.77
CA HIS A 199 -11.38 -24.64 22.52
C HIS A 199 -11.91 -24.98 21.13
N MET A 200 -12.56 -24.03 20.45
CA MET A 200 -13.10 -24.19 19.11
C MET A 200 -13.21 -22.84 18.39
N VAL A 201 -12.80 -22.82 17.13
CA VAL A 201 -12.98 -21.65 16.25
C VAL A 201 -14.17 -21.99 15.35
N SER A 202 -15.25 -21.23 15.48
CA SER A 202 -16.45 -21.36 14.61
C SER A 202 -16.30 -20.52 13.34
#